data_c7065c129abaa93b1c2d05e30546c7f5
#
_entry.id   c7065c129abaa93b1c2d05e30546c7f5
#
_cell.length_a   1.000
_cell.length_b   1.000
_cell.length_c   1.000
_cell.angle_alpha   90.00
_cell.angle_beta   90.00
_cell.angle_gamma   90.00
#
_symmetry.space_group_name_H-M   'P 1'
#
loop_
_entity.id
_entity.type
_entity.pdbx_description
1 polymer ?
#
loop_
_entity_poly.entity_id
_entity_poly.type
_entity_poly.pdbx_seq_one_letter_code
_entity_poly.pdbx_strand_id
1 'polypeptide(L)'
;MEELKQRILRDGKNLGNGILKVDGFINHQVDPALMDACGKELARRFKHIGATKVLTAEISGIAPAVTTALHLGLPVVYARKTKPITMPDQVFLTLSPSHTKGRMVELIVSPEYLGNGERILIIDDFLATGATILGLVRLAQTAGSTLVGIGTLIEKTFEGGRAALAPLGVPIESLTSIVSMEGTQIIFKSDD
;
A
#
# COMPACT_ATOMS: atom_id res chain seq x y z
N MET A 1 -9.22 -8.65 9.05
CA MET A 1 -8.55 -8.58 10.38
C MET A 1 -9.42 -7.77 11.33
N GLU A 2 -9.89 -8.42 12.38
CA GLU A 2 -10.93 -7.83 13.26
C GLU A 2 -10.42 -6.59 14.03
N GLU A 3 -9.23 -6.66 14.59
CA GLU A 3 -8.64 -5.53 15.34
C GLU A 3 -8.60 -4.23 14.53
N LEU A 4 -8.20 -4.30 13.25
CA LEU A 4 -8.19 -3.15 12.35
C LEU A 4 -9.61 -2.64 12.06
N LYS A 5 -10.59 -3.55 11.86
CA LYS A 5 -12.00 -3.18 11.65
C LYS A 5 -12.55 -2.42 12.87
N GLN A 6 -12.32 -2.94 14.08
CA GLN A 6 -12.78 -2.30 15.32
C GLN A 6 -12.12 -0.93 15.52
N ARG A 7 -10.84 -0.80 15.19
CA ARG A 7 -10.14 0.49 15.26
C ARG A 7 -10.73 1.51 14.28
N ILE A 8 -11.04 1.09 13.04
CA ILE A 8 -11.69 1.96 12.05
C ILE A 8 -13.10 2.38 12.52
N LEU A 9 -13.89 1.47 13.07
CA LEU A 9 -15.23 1.79 13.56
C LEU A 9 -15.22 2.76 14.74
N ARG A 10 -14.24 2.63 15.64
CA ARG A 10 -14.14 3.46 16.84
C ARG A 10 -13.60 4.86 16.54
N ASP A 11 -12.53 4.96 15.75
CA ASP A 11 -11.71 6.16 15.62
C ASP A 11 -11.69 6.71 14.19
N GLY A 12 -12.12 5.94 13.20
CA GLY A 12 -12.23 6.37 11.80
C GLY A 12 -13.45 7.28 11.60
N LYS A 13 -13.34 8.17 10.60
CA LYS A 13 -14.45 9.06 10.23
C LYS A 13 -14.71 8.98 8.73
N ASN A 14 -15.96 8.68 8.38
CA ASN A 14 -16.43 8.84 7.00
C ASN A 14 -16.69 10.32 6.74
N LEU A 15 -15.90 10.92 5.84
CA LEU A 15 -16.04 12.34 5.45
C LEU A 15 -16.94 12.54 4.22
N GLY A 16 -17.57 11.47 3.73
CA GLY A 16 -18.30 11.47 2.46
C GLY A 16 -17.41 11.30 1.24
N ASN A 17 -18.03 11.15 0.08
CA ASN A 17 -17.34 11.00 -1.23
C ASN A 17 -16.26 9.90 -1.23
N GLY A 18 -16.46 8.81 -0.49
CA GLY A 18 -15.50 7.73 -0.37
C GLY A 18 -14.26 8.05 0.48
N ILE A 19 -14.19 9.18 1.16
CA ILE A 19 -13.03 9.59 1.96
C ILE A 19 -13.17 9.05 3.38
N LEU A 20 -12.28 8.13 3.76
CA LEU A 20 -12.12 7.62 5.11
C LEU A 20 -10.93 8.30 5.80
N LYS A 21 -11.20 9.01 6.89
CA LYS A 21 -10.16 9.62 7.73
C LYS A 21 -9.71 8.64 8.81
N VAL A 22 -8.45 8.25 8.77
CA VAL A 22 -7.77 7.35 9.73
C VAL A 22 -6.49 7.98 10.29
N ASP A 23 -6.43 9.30 10.28
CA ASP A 23 -5.23 10.09 10.61
C ASP A 23 -4.71 9.82 12.03
N GLY A 24 -5.60 9.45 12.96
CA GLY A 24 -5.25 9.23 14.36
C GLY A 24 -4.48 7.94 14.64
N PHE A 25 -4.34 7.02 13.64
CA PHE A 25 -3.70 5.73 13.88
C PHE A 25 -2.95 5.14 12.66
N ILE A 26 -3.09 5.72 11.45
CA ILE A 26 -2.37 5.27 10.23
C ILE A 26 -1.62 6.41 9.55
N ASN A 27 -2.30 7.54 9.21
CA ASN A 27 -1.80 8.46 8.18
C ASN A 27 -1.07 9.68 8.73
N HIS A 28 -1.31 10.09 9.98
CA HIS A 28 -0.68 11.26 10.59
C HIS A 28 -0.06 10.92 11.94
N GLN A 29 -0.84 10.35 12.84
CA GLN A 29 -0.35 9.61 13.99
C GLN A 29 -0.40 8.12 13.64
N VAL A 30 0.69 7.41 13.92
CA VAL A 30 0.78 5.96 13.71
C VAL A 30 0.65 5.28 15.07
N ASP A 31 -0.24 4.28 15.16
CA ASP A 31 -0.30 3.37 16.30
C ASP A 31 0.67 2.21 16.05
N PRO A 32 1.83 2.14 16.75
CA PRO A 32 2.85 1.14 16.45
C PRO A 32 2.39 -0.29 16.73
N ALA A 33 1.56 -0.49 17.77
CA ALA A 33 1.09 -1.83 18.12
C ALA A 33 0.12 -2.37 17.07
N LEU A 34 -0.81 -1.53 16.61
CA LEU A 34 -1.71 -1.87 15.51
C LEU A 34 -0.95 -2.15 14.21
N MET A 35 0.05 -1.31 13.90
CA MET A 35 0.86 -1.52 12.69
C MET A 35 1.69 -2.80 12.76
N ASP A 36 2.24 -3.14 13.91
CA ASP A 36 2.94 -4.42 14.12
C ASP A 36 1.99 -5.61 13.90
N ALA A 37 0.79 -5.58 14.49
CA ALA A 37 -0.21 -6.62 14.29
C ALA A 37 -0.63 -6.75 12.81
N CYS A 38 -0.84 -5.63 12.11
CA CYS A 38 -1.12 -5.61 10.68
C CYS A 38 0.04 -6.18 9.86
N GLY A 39 1.27 -5.75 10.14
CA GLY A 39 2.47 -6.23 9.46
C GLY A 39 2.68 -7.74 9.64
N LYS A 40 2.48 -8.25 10.83
CA LYS A 40 2.55 -9.68 11.15
C LYS A 40 1.52 -10.50 10.34
N GLU A 41 0.29 -10.00 10.23
CA GLU A 41 -0.75 -10.69 9.47
C GLU A 41 -0.47 -10.65 7.95
N LEU A 42 -0.03 -9.52 7.40
CA LEU A 42 0.40 -9.44 5.99
C LEU A 42 1.60 -10.36 5.73
N ALA A 43 2.60 -10.35 6.61
CA ALA A 43 3.75 -11.23 6.50
C ALA A 43 3.35 -12.71 6.51
N ARG A 44 2.39 -13.11 7.36
CA ARG A 44 1.85 -14.47 7.38
C ARG A 44 1.22 -14.88 6.05
N ARG A 45 0.45 -13.96 5.40
CA ARG A 45 -0.19 -14.23 4.10
C ARG A 45 0.82 -14.35 2.98
N PHE A 46 1.90 -13.57 3.02
CA PHE A 46 2.92 -13.53 1.97
C PHE A 46 4.18 -14.35 2.25
N LYS A 47 4.19 -15.14 3.33
CA LYS A 47 5.37 -15.90 3.77
C LYS A 47 6.02 -16.76 2.69
N HIS A 48 5.23 -17.30 1.76
CA HIS A 48 5.68 -18.30 0.78
C HIS A 48 5.86 -17.76 -0.65
N ILE A 49 5.67 -16.45 -0.88
CA ILE A 49 5.76 -15.91 -2.25
C ILE A 49 7.20 -15.67 -2.73
N GLY A 50 8.20 -15.81 -1.84
CA GLY A 50 9.61 -15.65 -2.18
C GLY A 50 9.96 -14.20 -2.54
N ALA A 51 9.37 -13.21 -1.87
CA ALA A 51 9.76 -11.81 -2.02
C ALA A 51 11.19 -11.60 -1.50
N THR A 52 11.94 -10.70 -2.14
CA THR A 52 13.29 -10.29 -1.69
C THR A 52 13.30 -8.87 -1.16
N LYS A 53 12.27 -8.10 -1.48
CA LYS A 53 12.16 -6.69 -1.10
C LYS A 53 10.70 -6.24 -1.01
N VAL A 54 10.41 -5.34 -0.09
CA VAL A 54 9.12 -4.65 0.00
C VAL A 54 9.25 -3.28 -0.65
N LEU A 55 8.27 -2.91 -1.50
CA LEU A 55 8.16 -1.61 -2.15
C LEU A 55 6.86 -0.94 -1.71
N THR A 56 6.94 0.35 -1.40
CA THR A 56 5.77 1.18 -1.05
C THR A 56 5.91 2.59 -1.60
N ALA A 57 4.96 3.46 -1.30
CA ALA A 57 5.03 4.90 -1.58
C ALA A 57 4.97 5.73 -0.30
N GLU A 58 5.69 6.84 -0.27
CA GLU A 58 5.53 7.82 0.83
C GLU A 58 4.13 8.43 0.79
N ILE A 59 3.50 8.72 1.95
CA ILE A 59 4.02 8.61 3.31
C ILE A 59 3.35 7.44 4.04
N SER A 60 2.03 7.28 3.91
CA SER A 60 1.21 6.40 4.77
C SER A 60 1.46 4.91 4.56
N GLY A 61 1.92 4.50 3.38
CA GLY A 61 2.33 3.13 3.11
C GLY A 61 3.61 2.69 3.83
N ILE A 62 4.42 3.64 4.34
CA ILE A 62 5.72 3.30 4.95
C ILE A 62 5.53 2.48 6.24
N ALA A 63 4.60 2.87 7.12
CA ALA A 63 4.41 2.18 8.39
C ALA A 63 4.03 0.69 8.20
N PRO A 64 2.98 0.35 7.43
CA PRO A 64 2.65 -1.06 7.16
C PRO A 64 3.74 -1.80 6.38
N ALA A 65 4.45 -1.13 5.47
CA ALA A 65 5.55 -1.76 4.74
C ALA A 65 6.71 -2.15 5.65
N VAL A 66 7.11 -1.25 6.56
CA VAL A 66 8.19 -1.52 7.51
C VAL A 66 7.83 -2.65 8.47
N THR A 67 6.62 -2.67 9.02
CA THR A 67 6.21 -3.74 9.94
C THR A 67 6.05 -5.08 9.22
N THR A 68 5.51 -5.10 8.00
CA THR A 68 5.44 -6.31 7.19
C THR A 68 6.84 -6.85 6.87
N ALA A 69 7.75 -5.97 6.43
CA ALA A 69 9.12 -6.34 6.09
C ALA A 69 9.91 -6.83 7.29
N LEU A 70 9.71 -6.26 8.48
CA LEU A 70 10.30 -6.71 9.73
C LEU A 70 9.99 -8.18 9.98
N HIS A 71 8.73 -8.59 9.84
CA HIS A 71 8.30 -9.98 10.03
C HIS A 71 8.69 -10.94 8.90
N LEU A 72 9.04 -10.40 7.71
CA LEU A 72 9.57 -11.18 6.58
C LEU A 72 11.10 -11.23 6.54
N GLY A 73 11.79 -10.39 7.32
CA GLY A 73 13.25 -10.25 7.27
C GLY A 73 13.74 -9.58 5.98
N LEU A 74 12.96 -8.65 5.40
CA LEU A 74 13.25 -8.03 4.11
C LEU A 74 13.55 -6.54 4.23
N PRO A 75 14.37 -5.96 3.32
CA PRO A 75 14.52 -4.52 3.22
C PRO A 75 13.27 -3.88 2.62
N VAL A 76 13.07 -2.59 2.94
CA VAL A 76 11.99 -1.75 2.41
C VAL A 76 12.57 -0.63 1.56
N VAL A 77 12.00 -0.44 0.37
CA VAL A 77 12.21 0.74 -0.46
C VAL A 77 10.89 1.49 -0.59
N TYR A 78 10.93 2.81 -0.44
CA TYR A 78 9.73 3.62 -0.70
C TYR A 78 9.96 4.62 -1.82
N ALA A 79 8.99 4.69 -2.72
CA ALA A 79 8.98 5.69 -3.78
C ALA A 79 8.71 7.07 -3.18
N ARG A 80 9.55 8.05 -3.56
CA ARG A 80 9.47 9.44 -3.12
C ARG A 80 8.58 10.24 -4.08
N LYS A 81 7.88 11.23 -3.54
CA LYS A 81 7.10 12.22 -4.33
C LYS A 81 7.90 13.46 -4.70
N THR A 82 9.10 13.56 -4.16
CA THR A 82 10.05 14.63 -4.44
C THR A 82 11.45 14.06 -4.41
N LYS A 83 12.26 14.34 -5.45
CA LYS A 83 13.64 13.89 -5.52
C LYS A 83 14.49 14.61 -4.47
N PRO A 84 15.09 13.90 -3.50
CA PRO A 84 16.01 14.51 -2.56
C PRO A 84 17.38 14.75 -3.22
N ILE A 85 18.15 15.69 -2.69
CA ILE A 85 19.48 16.02 -3.18
C ILE A 85 20.48 14.84 -3.11
N THR A 86 20.20 13.89 -2.23
CA THR A 86 21.03 12.69 -2.04
C THR A 86 20.76 11.58 -3.06
N MET A 87 19.73 11.72 -3.90
CA MET A 87 19.46 10.76 -4.97
C MET A 87 20.33 11.03 -6.19
N PRO A 88 20.80 9.99 -6.90
CA PRO A 88 21.57 10.17 -8.13
C PRO A 88 20.76 10.91 -9.21
N ASP A 89 21.46 11.43 -10.23
CA ASP A 89 20.79 12.16 -11.31
C ASP A 89 19.84 11.26 -12.11
N GLN A 90 20.25 10.05 -12.39
CA GLN A 90 19.40 9.04 -13.02
C GLN A 90 18.54 8.36 -11.96
N VAL A 91 17.22 8.35 -12.16
CA VAL A 91 16.24 7.74 -11.28
C VAL A 91 15.18 6.99 -12.09
N PHE A 92 14.55 6.01 -11.49
CA PHE A 92 13.29 5.48 -12.01
C PHE A 92 12.16 6.44 -11.60
N LEU A 93 11.39 6.89 -12.58
CA LEU A 93 10.29 7.83 -12.38
C LEU A 93 9.04 7.37 -13.11
N THR A 94 7.91 7.50 -12.47
CA THR A 94 6.58 7.35 -13.09
C THR A 94 5.62 8.41 -12.55
N LEU A 95 4.59 8.69 -13.33
CA LEU A 95 3.48 9.55 -12.90
C LEU A 95 2.30 8.69 -12.42
N SER A 96 1.69 9.08 -11.33
CA SER A 96 0.49 8.45 -10.79
C SER A 96 -0.55 9.51 -10.44
N PRO A 97 -1.83 9.32 -10.79
CA PRO A 97 -2.88 10.23 -10.33
C PRO A 97 -3.02 10.15 -8.81
N SER A 98 -3.04 11.31 -8.16
CA SER A 98 -3.29 11.38 -6.72
C SER A 98 -4.78 11.30 -6.46
N HIS A 99 -5.19 10.29 -5.67
CA HIS A 99 -6.59 10.10 -5.28
C HIS A 99 -7.19 11.32 -4.55
N THR A 100 -6.40 11.99 -3.71
CA THR A 100 -6.88 13.09 -2.85
C THR A 100 -6.62 14.48 -3.40
N LYS A 101 -5.67 14.63 -4.34
CA LYS A 101 -5.22 15.96 -4.81
C LYS A 101 -5.71 16.32 -6.21
N GLY A 102 -6.37 15.41 -6.92
CA GLY A 102 -6.86 15.63 -8.29
C GLY A 102 -5.77 15.99 -9.32
N ARG A 103 -4.50 15.71 -9.01
CA ARG A 103 -3.33 16.00 -9.87
C ARG A 103 -2.42 14.80 -9.99
N MET A 104 -1.61 14.79 -11.05
CA MET A 104 -0.53 13.81 -11.19
C MET A 104 0.55 14.09 -10.15
N VAL A 105 1.08 13.03 -9.55
CA VAL A 105 2.24 13.05 -8.65
C VAL A 105 3.32 12.15 -9.20
N GLU A 106 4.56 12.57 -9.03
CA GLU A 106 5.71 11.76 -9.33
C GLU A 106 5.90 10.66 -8.27
N LEU A 107 6.31 9.49 -8.71
CA LEU A 107 6.85 8.43 -7.87
C LEU A 107 8.27 8.14 -8.36
N ILE A 108 9.25 8.29 -7.47
CA ILE A 108 10.67 8.28 -7.80
C ILE A 108 11.39 7.27 -6.90
N VAL A 109 12.22 6.41 -7.51
CA VAL A 109 13.08 5.46 -6.79
C VAL A 109 14.50 5.51 -7.35
N SER A 110 15.51 5.42 -6.47
CA SER A 110 16.90 5.30 -6.88
C SER A 110 17.18 3.90 -7.44
N PRO A 111 17.91 3.80 -8.59
CA PRO A 111 18.39 2.52 -9.12
C PRO A 111 19.34 1.77 -8.17
N GLU A 112 19.92 2.44 -7.18
CA GLU A 112 20.77 1.82 -6.16
C GLU A 112 20.01 0.85 -5.25
N TYR A 113 18.68 1.04 -5.10
CA TYR A 113 17.87 0.29 -4.16
C TYR A 113 16.76 -0.54 -4.80
N LEU A 114 16.54 -0.40 -6.11
CA LEU A 114 15.59 -1.20 -6.86
C LEU A 114 16.23 -1.63 -8.17
N GLY A 115 16.39 -2.92 -8.40
CA GLY A 115 17.16 -3.42 -9.53
C GLY A 115 16.69 -4.75 -10.09
N ASN A 116 17.44 -5.21 -11.10
CA ASN A 116 17.15 -6.43 -11.83
C ASN A 116 17.23 -7.68 -10.92
N GLY A 117 16.32 -8.62 -11.16
CA GLY A 117 16.27 -9.90 -10.42
C GLY A 117 15.60 -9.84 -9.05
N GLU A 118 15.19 -8.66 -8.58
CA GLU A 118 14.45 -8.54 -7.34
C GLU A 118 13.02 -9.04 -7.48
N ARG A 119 12.48 -9.63 -6.41
CA ARG A 119 11.11 -10.11 -6.31
C ARG A 119 10.34 -9.20 -5.34
N ILE A 120 9.51 -8.34 -5.89
CA ILE A 120 8.91 -7.22 -5.18
C ILE A 120 7.54 -7.58 -4.62
N LEU A 121 7.38 -7.41 -3.30
CA LEU A 121 6.09 -7.33 -2.63
C LEU A 121 5.73 -5.86 -2.44
N ILE A 122 4.61 -5.42 -3.02
CA ILE A 122 4.09 -4.07 -2.79
C ILE A 122 3.19 -4.09 -1.56
N ILE A 123 3.45 -3.16 -0.61
CA ILE A 123 2.60 -2.93 0.57
C ILE A 123 2.18 -1.48 0.58
N ASP A 124 0.89 -1.22 0.83
CA ASP A 124 0.34 0.14 0.95
C ASP A 124 -0.73 0.20 2.05
N ASP A 125 -1.16 1.40 2.44
CA ASP A 125 -2.22 1.58 3.43
C ASP A 125 -3.62 1.34 2.82
N PHE A 126 -3.89 1.86 1.62
CA PHE A 126 -5.19 1.74 0.94
C PHE A 126 -5.08 1.13 -0.46
N LEU A 127 -6.04 0.27 -0.77
CA LEU A 127 -6.42 -0.08 -2.13
C LEU A 127 -7.76 0.62 -2.45
N ALA A 128 -7.69 1.75 -3.13
CA ALA A 128 -8.82 2.51 -3.64
C ALA A 128 -8.99 2.24 -5.15
N THR A 129 -8.55 3.14 -6.02
CA THR A 129 -8.54 2.96 -7.48
C THR A 129 -7.39 2.08 -7.98
N GLY A 130 -6.39 1.80 -7.14
CA GLY A 130 -5.17 1.08 -7.52
C GLY A 130 -4.10 1.91 -8.23
N ALA A 131 -4.33 3.20 -8.46
CA ALA A 131 -3.45 4.04 -9.26
C ALA A 131 -2.02 4.14 -8.71
N THR A 132 -1.84 4.34 -7.40
CA THR A 132 -0.53 4.37 -6.75
C THR A 132 0.19 3.03 -6.90
N ILE A 133 -0.51 1.92 -6.65
CA ILE A 133 0.04 0.57 -6.77
C ILE A 133 0.47 0.29 -8.21
N LEU A 134 -0.32 0.65 -9.22
CA LEU A 134 0.08 0.55 -10.63
C LEU A 134 1.30 1.41 -10.95
N GLY A 135 1.45 2.57 -10.31
CA GLY A 135 2.68 3.37 -10.39
C GLY A 135 3.89 2.62 -9.85
N LEU A 136 3.77 2.01 -8.67
CA LEU A 136 4.83 1.19 -8.07
C LEU A 136 5.18 -0.04 -8.93
N VAL A 137 4.17 -0.67 -9.54
CA VAL A 137 4.37 -1.78 -10.49
C VAL A 137 5.21 -1.34 -11.69
N ARG A 138 4.89 -0.18 -12.29
CA ARG A 138 5.69 0.37 -13.41
C ARG A 138 7.14 0.65 -13.01
N LEU A 139 7.37 1.18 -11.79
CA LEU A 139 8.74 1.38 -11.29
C LEU A 139 9.49 0.06 -11.14
N ALA A 140 8.87 -0.96 -10.56
CA ALA A 140 9.46 -2.29 -10.42
C ALA A 140 9.79 -2.91 -11.79
N GLN A 141 8.88 -2.82 -12.76
CA GLN A 141 9.09 -3.31 -14.12
C GLN A 141 10.23 -2.56 -14.84
N THR A 142 10.26 -1.22 -14.71
CA THR A 142 11.34 -0.39 -15.29
C THR A 142 12.70 -0.76 -14.70
N ALA A 143 12.75 -1.13 -13.42
CA ALA A 143 13.96 -1.60 -12.75
C ALA A 143 14.36 -3.05 -13.11
N GLY A 144 13.57 -3.77 -13.92
CA GLY A 144 13.81 -5.18 -14.23
C GLY A 144 13.45 -6.13 -13.09
N SER A 145 12.68 -5.67 -12.12
CA SER A 145 12.21 -6.48 -10.99
C SER A 145 10.90 -7.20 -11.31
N THR A 146 10.61 -8.28 -10.61
CA THR A 146 9.38 -9.08 -10.76
C THR A 146 8.42 -8.79 -9.63
N LEU A 147 7.18 -8.38 -9.93
CA LEU A 147 6.11 -8.29 -8.94
C LEU A 147 5.69 -9.71 -8.50
N VAL A 148 5.58 -9.93 -7.20
CA VAL A 148 5.18 -11.24 -6.63
C VAL A 148 3.93 -11.18 -5.76
N GLY A 149 3.52 -9.99 -5.30
CA GLY A 149 2.30 -9.84 -4.51
C GLY A 149 2.00 -8.38 -4.18
N ILE A 150 0.77 -8.13 -3.74
CA ILE A 150 0.28 -6.82 -3.33
C ILE A 150 -0.50 -6.99 -2.02
N GLY A 151 -0.10 -6.25 -0.98
CA GLY A 151 -0.76 -6.23 0.31
C GLY A 151 -1.22 -4.82 0.70
N THR A 152 -2.41 -4.69 1.27
CA THR A 152 -2.92 -3.41 1.78
C THR A 152 -3.62 -3.59 3.13
N LEU A 153 -3.67 -2.53 3.91
CA LEU A 153 -4.43 -2.55 5.15
C LEU A 153 -5.94 -2.50 4.87
N ILE A 154 -6.36 -1.55 4.06
CA ILE A 154 -7.77 -1.24 3.82
C ILE A 154 -8.05 -1.22 2.31
N GLU A 155 -9.01 -2.02 1.88
CA GLU A 155 -9.53 -1.97 0.52
C GLU A 155 -10.91 -1.32 0.50
N LYS A 156 -11.13 -0.41 -0.44
CA LYS A 156 -12.44 0.14 -0.78
C LYS A 156 -12.92 -0.52 -2.06
N THR A 157 -13.72 -1.59 -1.94
CA THR A 157 -14.10 -2.43 -3.07
C THR A 157 -14.90 -1.69 -4.14
N PHE A 158 -15.62 -0.65 -3.74
CA PHE A 158 -16.44 0.19 -4.62
C PHE A 158 -15.64 1.15 -5.52
N GLU A 159 -14.31 1.28 -5.30
CA GLU A 159 -13.44 2.13 -6.12
C GLU A 159 -12.73 1.38 -7.26
N GLY A 160 -12.92 0.06 -7.36
CA GLY A 160 -12.50 -0.74 -8.52
C GLY A 160 -11.02 -1.10 -8.59
N GLY A 161 -10.21 -0.76 -7.59
CA GLY A 161 -8.75 -0.99 -7.63
C GLY A 161 -8.37 -2.46 -7.77
N ARG A 162 -9.07 -3.38 -7.11
CA ARG A 162 -8.82 -4.82 -7.27
C ARG A 162 -9.00 -5.29 -8.70
N ALA A 163 -10.06 -4.82 -9.38
CA ALA A 163 -10.31 -5.13 -10.79
C ALA A 163 -9.21 -4.56 -11.70
N ALA A 164 -8.74 -3.34 -11.42
CA ALA A 164 -7.64 -2.73 -12.16
C ALA A 164 -6.31 -3.47 -11.98
N LEU A 165 -6.08 -4.11 -10.83
CA LEU A 165 -4.86 -4.86 -10.53
C LEU A 165 -4.95 -6.35 -10.92
N ALA A 166 -6.14 -6.91 -11.13
CA ALA A 166 -6.33 -8.32 -11.46
C ALA A 166 -5.51 -8.82 -12.67
N PRO A 167 -5.31 -8.03 -13.76
CA PRO A 167 -4.49 -8.47 -14.90
C PRO A 167 -3.01 -8.71 -14.56
N LEU A 168 -2.52 -8.28 -13.40
CA LEU A 168 -1.13 -8.52 -12.97
C LEU A 168 -0.87 -9.99 -12.61
N GLY A 169 -1.93 -10.78 -12.34
CA GLY A 169 -1.83 -12.21 -12.09
C GLY A 169 -1.10 -12.60 -10.80
N VAL A 170 -0.98 -11.69 -9.83
CA VAL A 170 -0.33 -11.94 -8.53
C VAL A 170 -1.36 -11.92 -7.40
N PRO A 171 -1.06 -12.56 -6.24
CA PRO A 171 -1.91 -12.46 -5.06
C PRO A 171 -2.11 -11.01 -4.60
N ILE A 172 -3.36 -10.64 -4.33
CA ILE A 172 -3.75 -9.33 -3.79
C ILE A 172 -4.49 -9.56 -2.49
N GLU A 173 -3.88 -9.15 -1.37
CA GLU A 173 -4.41 -9.32 -0.02
C GLU A 173 -4.72 -7.98 0.63
N SER A 174 -5.89 -7.88 1.24
CA SER A 174 -6.29 -6.74 2.06
C SER A 174 -6.69 -7.21 3.45
N LEU A 175 -6.24 -6.53 4.50
CA LEU A 175 -6.55 -6.94 5.87
C LEU A 175 -8.01 -6.71 6.22
N THR A 176 -8.61 -5.68 5.62
CA THR A 176 -10.05 -5.44 5.69
C THR A 176 -10.56 -4.82 4.39
N SER A 177 -11.81 -5.09 4.05
CA SER A 177 -12.45 -4.56 2.84
C SER A 177 -13.74 -3.84 3.22
N ILE A 178 -13.86 -2.59 2.77
CA ILE A 178 -15.04 -1.75 2.94
C ILE A 178 -15.86 -1.85 1.65
N VAL A 179 -17.12 -2.26 1.77
CA VAL A 179 -18.01 -2.44 0.62
C VAL A 179 -18.92 -1.24 0.38
N SER A 180 -19.16 -0.42 1.39
CA SER A 180 -19.95 0.82 1.27
C SER A 180 -19.56 1.83 2.34
N MET A 181 -19.68 3.11 1.98
CA MET A 181 -19.48 4.26 2.86
C MET A 181 -20.58 5.29 2.59
N GLU A 182 -21.82 4.98 2.99
CA GLU A 182 -22.98 5.86 2.81
C GLU A 182 -23.35 6.59 4.11
N GLY A 183 -23.67 7.88 4.00
CA GLY A 183 -23.93 8.73 5.16
C GLY A 183 -22.74 8.74 6.12
N THR A 184 -22.95 8.31 7.36
CA THR A 184 -21.92 8.15 8.38
C THR A 184 -21.45 6.70 8.54
N GLN A 185 -22.07 5.75 7.83
CA GLN A 185 -21.81 4.33 7.99
C GLN A 185 -20.56 3.88 7.24
N ILE A 186 -19.87 2.89 7.79
CA ILE A 186 -18.79 2.17 7.16
C ILE A 186 -19.18 0.69 7.21
N ILE A 187 -19.42 0.10 6.04
CA ILE A 187 -19.85 -1.30 5.92
C ILE A 187 -18.69 -2.12 5.41
N PHE A 188 -18.28 -3.09 6.21
CA PHE A 188 -17.23 -4.04 5.84
C PHE A 188 -17.80 -5.25 5.12
N LYS A 189 -16.96 -5.86 4.27
CA LYS A 189 -17.23 -7.19 3.72
C LYS A 189 -17.34 -8.19 4.87
N SER A 190 -18.36 -9.05 4.84
CA SER A 190 -18.47 -10.17 5.77
C SER A 190 -17.27 -11.10 5.60
N ASP A 191 -16.74 -11.59 6.72
CA ASP A 191 -15.79 -12.69 6.69
C ASP A 191 -16.62 -13.97 6.46
N ASP A 192 -16.58 -14.54 5.25
CA ASP A 192 -17.15 -15.86 4.94
C ASP A 192 -16.24 -16.96 5.48
#